data_7cbd2d3888d40955bc0591a8b18bcf15
#
_entry.id   7cbd2d3888d40955bc0591a8b18bcf15
#
_cell.length_a   1.000
_cell.length_b   1.000
_cell.length_c   1.000
_cell.angle_alpha   90.00
_cell.angle_beta   90.00
_cell.angle_gamma   90.00
#
_symmetry.space_group_name_H-M   'P 1'
#
loop_
_entity.id
_entity.type
_entity.pdbx_description
1 polymer ?
#
loop_
_entity_poly.entity_id
_entity_poly.type
_entity_poly.pdbx_seq_one_letter_code
_entity_poly.pdbx_strand_id
1 'polypeptide(L)'
;GRLLGCFGHICALRRTICGPFTEADMIPLADLEALCDRAASGEGSLADALLPVETALDDIPALAVTRADAARLHRGQAVLLRGRDAPISNGTVYATVGGRLLALAEIGNGELIPKRVFNLTGLTAHPGRKEGV
;
A
#
# COMPACT_ATOMS: atom_id res chain seq x y z
N GLY A 1 -34.79 -1.58 -5.17
CA GLY A 1 -36.01 -2.37 -4.91
C GLY A 1 -36.99 -1.65 -3.99
N ARG A 2 -36.64 -1.32 -2.75
CA ARG A 2 -37.58 -0.76 -1.76
C ARG A 2 -38.28 0.54 -2.20
N LEU A 3 -37.53 1.48 -2.80
CA LEU A 3 -38.06 2.77 -3.28
C LEU A 3 -39.01 2.61 -4.47
N LEU A 4 -38.85 1.55 -5.28
CA LEU A 4 -39.67 1.27 -6.45
C LEU A 4 -40.76 0.21 -6.18
N GLY A 5 -40.84 -0.32 -4.96
CA GLY A 5 -41.83 -1.34 -4.57
C GLY A 5 -41.70 -2.67 -5.32
N CYS A 6 -40.51 -2.97 -5.88
CA CYS A 6 -40.25 -4.20 -6.63
C CYS A 6 -39.03 -4.94 -6.13
N PHE A 7 -38.94 -6.22 -6.48
CA PHE A 7 -37.75 -7.02 -6.25
C PHE A 7 -36.71 -6.73 -7.36
N GLY A 8 -35.44 -6.67 -6.97
CA GLY A 8 -34.34 -6.45 -7.92
C GLY A 8 -33.11 -7.28 -7.52
N HIS A 9 -32.35 -7.67 -8.51
CA HIS A 9 -31.07 -8.36 -8.32
C HIS A 9 -30.02 -7.79 -9.28
N ILE A 10 -28.76 -7.99 -8.96
CA ILE A 10 -27.65 -7.55 -9.80
C ILE A 10 -27.48 -8.58 -10.92
N CYS A 11 -27.59 -8.13 -12.19
CA CYS A 11 -27.32 -8.95 -13.35
C CYS A 11 -25.88 -8.87 -13.82
N ALA A 12 -25.23 -7.72 -13.65
CA ALA A 12 -23.83 -7.51 -13.99
C ALA A 12 -23.21 -6.50 -13.03
N LEU A 13 -21.97 -6.72 -12.67
CA LEU A 13 -21.17 -5.82 -11.83
C LEU A 13 -19.77 -5.74 -12.42
N ARG A 14 -19.32 -4.53 -12.71
CA ARG A 14 -17.93 -4.25 -13.07
C ARG A 14 -17.39 -3.18 -12.15
N ARG A 15 -16.26 -3.48 -11.48
CA ARG A 15 -15.54 -2.50 -10.69
C ARG A 15 -14.58 -1.77 -11.62
N THR A 16 -14.73 -0.46 -11.76
CA THR A 16 -13.91 0.38 -12.64
C THR A 16 -12.85 1.15 -11.87
N ILE A 17 -13.08 1.40 -10.56
CA ILE A 17 -12.15 2.11 -9.68
C ILE A 17 -12.12 1.41 -8.32
N CYS A 18 -10.94 1.32 -7.70
CA CYS A 18 -10.75 0.82 -6.35
C CYS A 18 -9.61 1.60 -5.67
N GLY A 19 -9.96 2.62 -4.85
CA GLY A 19 -8.98 3.56 -4.32
C GLY A 19 -8.24 4.27 -5.46
N PRO A 20 -6.90 4.29 -5.46
CA PRO A 20 -6.11 4.91 -6.53
C PRO A 20 -6.08 4.08 -7.83
N PHE A 21 -6.52 2.82 -7.79
CA PHE A 21 -6.46 1.92 -8.96
C PHE A 21 -7.63 2.14 -9.89
N THR A 22 -7.34 2.23 -11.20
CA THR A 22 -8.30 2.42 -12.29
C THR A 22 -8.26 1.24 -13.27
N GLU A 23 -9.12 1.28 -14.31
CA GLU A 23 -9.07 0.27 -15.36
C GLU A 23 -7.74 0.24 -16.12
N ALA A 24 -6.98 1.35 -16.14
CA ALA A 24 -5.66 1.41 -16.77
C ALA A 24 -4.59 0.58 -16.02
N ASP A 25 -4.81 0.33 -14.73
CA ASP A 25 -3.91 -0.47 -13.89
C ASP A 25 -4.27 -1.96 -13.89
N MET A 26 -5.36 -2.33 -14.55
CA MET A 26 -5.81 -3.72 -14.63
C MET A 26 -4.91 -4.55 -15.53
N ILE A 27 -4.64 -5.76 -15.08
CA ILE A 27 -3.95 -6.77 -15.88
C ILE A 27 -5.00 -7.78 -16.36
N PRO A 28 -5.18 -7.98 -17.68
CA PRO A 28 -6.03 -9.05 -18.20
C PRO A 28 -5.60 -10.42 -17.69
N LEU A 29 -6.54 -11.31 -17.43
CA LEU A 29 -6.24 -12.65 -16.90
C LEU A 29 -5.29 -13.43 -17.82
N ALA A 30 -5.47 -13.32 -19.13
CA ALA A 30 -4.59 -13.99 -20.11
C ALA A 30 -3.13 -13.50 -20.01
N ASP A 31 -2.91 -12.20 -19.77
CA ASP A 31 -1.57 -11.63 -19.61
C ASP A 31 -0.94 -12.09 -18.30
N LEU A 32 -1.73 -12.21 -17.24
CA LEU A 32 -1.27 -12.74 -15.97
C LEU A 32 -0.90 -14.24 -16.07
N GLU A 33 -1.70 -15.04 -16.77
CA GLU A 33 -1.41 -16.45 -17.05
C GLU A 33 -0.10 -16.59 -17.84
N ALA A 34 0.08 -15.81 -18.90
CA ALA A 34 1.32 -15.80 -19.68
C ALA A 34 2.55 -15.37 -18.84
N LEU A 35 2.35 -14.46 -17.87
CA LEU A 35 3.42 -14.07 -16.94
C LEU A 35 3.76 -15.21 -15.95
N CYS A 36 2.75 -15.96 -15.49
CA CYS A 36 2.95 -17.13 -14.63
C CYS A 36 3.77 -18.21 -15.36
N ASP A 37 3.43 -18.49 -16.63
CA ASP A 37 4.14 -19.49 -17.43
C ASP A 37 5.61 -19.10 -17.66
N ARG A 38 5.88 -17.82 -17.97
CA ARG A 38 7.24 -17.29 -18.09
C ARG A 38 8.02 -17.36 -16.77
N ALA A 39 7.36 -17.02 -15.65
CA ALA A 39 7.99 -17.10 -14.34
C ALA A 39 8.33 -18.57 -13.96
N ALA A 40 7.48 -19.51 -14.32
CA ALA A 40 7.73 -20.94 -14.10
C ALA A 40 8.91 -21.46 -14.95
N SER A 41 9.13 -20.87 -16.13
CA SER A 41 10.27 -21.20 -17.02
C SER A 41 11.55 -20.46 -16.63
N GLY A 42 11.53 -19.60 -15.60
CA GLY A 42 12.67 -18.79 -15.18
C GLY A 42 12.87 -17.51 -16.01
N GLU A 43 11.93 -17.17 -16.90
CA GLU A 43 11.98 -16.01 -17.79
C GLU A 43 11.08 -14.87 -17.30
N GLY A 44 11.31 -14.37 -16.09
CA GLY A 44 10.55 -13.27 -15.52
C GLY A 44 10.17 -13.48 -14.06
N SER A 45 9.46 -12.52 -13.50
CA SER A 45 9.00 -12.57 -12.12
C SER A 45 7.53 -12.14 -12.01
N LEU A 46 6.77 -12.85 -11.19
CA LEU A 46 5.43 -12.40 -10.82
C LEU A 46 5.44 -11.07 -10.09
N ALA A 47 6.57 -10.70 -9.49
CA ALA A 47 6.74 -9.39 -8.86
C ALA A 47 6.61 -8.23 -9.86
N ASP A 48 6.86 -8.47 -11.17
CA ASP A 48 6.71 -7.45 -12.21
C ASP A 48 5.25 -7.04 -12.44
N ALA A 49 4.31 -7.88 -12.03
CA ALA A 49 2.88 -7.59 -12.06
C ALA A 49 2.37 -6.86 -10.81
N LEU A 50 3.19 -6.76 -9.77
CA LEU A 50 2.80 -6.15 -8.50
C LEU A 50 3.16 -4.67 -8.50
N LEU A 51 2.21 -3.84 -8.11
CA LEU A 51 2.46 -2.44 -7.78
C LEU A 51 2.99 -2.33 -6.34
N PRO A 52 3.80 -1.28 -6.04
CA PRO A 52 4.22 -1.01 -4.68
C PRO A 52 3.03 -0.86 -3.74
N VAL A 53 3.17 -1.31 -2.49
CA VAL A 53 2.08 -1.20 -1.49
C VAL A 53 1.72 0.26 -1.24
N GLU A 54 2.68 1.16 -1.34
CA GLU A 54 2.52 2.60 -1.21
C GLU A 54 1.51 3.18 -2.21
N THR A 55 1.37 2.57 -3.39
CA THR A 55 0.35 2.96 -4.38
C THR A 55 -1.07 2.87 -3.80
N ALA A 56 -1.33 1.90 -2.94
CA ALA A 56 -2.63 1.74 -2.27
C ALA A 56 -2.83 2.69 -1.07
N LEU A 57 -1.79 3.42 -0.67
CA LEU A 57 -1.77 4.32 0.49
C LEU A 57 -1.71 5.80 0.06
N ASP A 58 -2.16 6.10 -1.14
CA ASP A 58 -2.05 7.42 -1.78
C ASP A 58 -2.64 8.57 -0.95
N ASP A 59 -3.72 8.30 -0.23
CA ASP A 59 -4.43 9.24 0.64
C ASP A 59 -3.91 9.29 2.09
N ILE A 60 -2.91 8.45 2.43
CA ILE A 60 -2.33 8.37 3.76
C ILE A 60 -0.96 9.05 3.77
N PRO A 61 -0.71 10.03 4.68
CA PRO A 61 0.57 10.72 4.72
C PRO A 61 1.72 9.81 5.15
N ALA A 62 2.89 10.01 4.50
CA ALA A 62 4.12 9.31 4.81
C ALA A 62 4.85 9.99 5.98
N LEU A 63 5.38 9.20 6.90
CA LEU A 63 6.26 9.66 7.98
C LEU A 63 7.60 8.89 7.92
N ALA A 64 8.68 9.62 7.66
CA ALA A 64 10.01 9.04 7.72
C ALA A 64 10.46 8.86 9.18
N VAL A 65 10.93 7.66 9.50
CA VAL A 65 11.42 7.33 10.86
C VAL A 65 12.89 6.95 10.83
N THR A 66 13.56 7.08 11.98
CA THR A 66 14.95 6.65 12.12
C THR A 66 15.06 5.11 12.11
N ARG A 67 16.24 4.57 11.84
CA ARG A 67 16.49 3.12 11.90
C ARG A 67 16.22 2.54 13.30
N ALA A 68 16.52 3.31 14.35
CA ALA A 68 16.29 2.90 15.74
C ALA A 68 14.77 2.80 16.01
N ASP A 69 14.00 3.79 15.57
CA ASP A 69 12.54 3.80 15.70
C ASP A 69 11.89 2.73 14.84
N ALA A 70 12.39 2.51 13.64
CA ALA A 70 11.96 1.44 12.76
C ALA A 70 12.09 0.06 13.43
N ALA A 71 13.20 -0.19 14.12
CA ALA A 71 13.41 -1.44 14.88
C ALA A 71 12.40 -1.61 16.02
N ARG A 72 11.96 -0.51 16.64
CA ARG A 72 10.91 -0.52 17.68
C ARG A 72 9.55 -0.81 17.08
N LEU A 73 9.17 -0.08 16.01
CA LEU A 73 7.92 -0.27 15.29
C LEU A 73 7.79 -1.69 14.76
N HIS A 74 8.89 -2.26 14.24
CA HIS A 74 8.91 -3.65 13.75
C HIS A 74 8.56 -4.68 14.83
N ARG A 75 8.89 -4.37 16.09
CA ARG A 75 8.52 -5.18 17.27
C ARG A 75 7.13 -4.85 17.83
N GLY A 76 6.37 -3.98 17.17
CA GLY A 76 5.06 -3.55 17.63
C GLY A 76 5.10 -2.51 18.76
N GLN A 77 6.26 -1.90 19.02
CA GLN A 77 6.44 -0.93 20.10
C GLN A 77 6.13 0.49 19.60
N ALA A 78 5.45 1.28 20.42
CA ALA A 78 5.23 2.70 20.13
C ALA A 78 6.55 3.47 20.21
N VAL A 79 6.62 4.55 19.41
CA VAL A 79 7.76 5.46 19.33
C VAL A 79 7.32 6.86 19.68
N LEU A 80 8.03 7.52 20.60
CA LEU A 80 7.80 8.93 20.93
C LEU A 80 8.25 9.83 19.77
N LEU A 81 7.33 10.63 19.27
CA LEU A 81 7.61 11.67 18.29
C LEU A 81 8.13 12.91 19.01
N ARG A 82 9.43 13.15 18.92
CA ARG A 82 10.10 14.29 19.57
C ARG A 82 10.77 15.16 18.53
N GLY A 83 10.70 16.48 18.71
CA GLY A 83 11.43 17.44 17.90
C GLY A 83 10.54 18.41 17.14
N ARG A 84 11.20 19.34 16.45
CA ARG A 84 10.56 20.43 15.69
C ARG A 84 9.73 19.94 14.51
N ASP A 85 10.07 18.75 14.00
CA ASP A 85 9.43 18.12 12.84
C ASP A 85 8.40 17.04 13.25
N ALA A 86 8.05 16.96 14.54
CA ALA A 86 6.99 16.07 14.99
C ALA A 86 5.66 16.54 14.41
N PRO A 87 4.93 15.68 13.69
CA PRO A 87 3.64 16.07 13.13
C PRO A 87 2.67 16.44 14.25
N ILE A 88 2.05 17.61 14.10
CA ILE A 88 1.10 18.18 15.08
C ILE A 88 -0.27 17.52 14.94
N SER A 89 -0.52 16.83 13.82
CA SER A 89 -1.81 16.18 13.54
C SER A 89 -1.86 14.77 14.07
N ASN A 90 -2.95 14.42 14.74
CA ASN A 90 -3.31 13.05 15.05
C ASN A 90 -3.91 12.37 13.81
N GLY A 91 -3.72 11.07 13.67
CA GLY A 91 -4.33 10.29 12.58
C GLY A 91 -3.47 9.15 12.06
N THR A 92 -3.99 8.51 11.03
CA THR A 92 -3.29 7.40 10.37
C THR A 92 -2.19 7.92 9.46
N VAL A 93 -1.01 7.31 9.56
CA VAL A 93 0.14 7.56 8.70
C VAL A 93 0.78 6.23 8.30
N TYR A 94 1.59 6.23 7.25
CA TYR A 94 2.47 5.10 7.03
C TYR A 94 3.94 5.50 7.29
N ALA A 95 4.61 4.67 8.10
CA ALA A 95 6.00 4.88 8.47
C ALA A 95 6.92 4.34 7.38
N THR A 96 7.97 5.12 7.04
CA THR A 96 9.02 4.71 6.10
C THR A 96 10.38 4.79 6.73
N VAL A 97 11.29 3.90 6.34
CA VAL A 97 12.70 3.93 6.71
C VAL A 97 13.57 3.78 5.47
N GLY A 98 14.42 4.77 5.21
CA GLY A 98 15.24 4.77 3.98
C GLY A 98 14.41 4.71 2.70
N GLY A 99 13.25 5.36 2.67
CA GLY A 99 12.34 5.36 1.51
C GLY A 99 11.53 4.07 1.30
N ARG A 100 11.59 3.11 2.24
CA ARG A 100 10.84 1.86 2.15
C ARG A 100 9.72 1.83 3.19
N LEU A 101 8.56 1.35 2.77
CA LEU A 101 7.41 1.17 3.66
C LEU A 101 7.75 0.18 4.80
N LEU A 102 7.42 0.56 6.01
CA LEU A 102 7.62 -0.23 7.22
C LEU A 102 6.30 -0.65 7.86
N ALA A 103 5.43 0.30 8.15
CA ALA A 103 4.20 0.03 8.89
C ALA A 103 3.13 1.08 8.62
N LEU A 104 1.87 0.68 8.73
CA LEU A 104 0.78 1.59 9.05
C LEU A 104 0.79 1.86 10.55
N ALA A 105 0.68 3.12 10.92
CA ALA A 105 0.72 3.58 12.30
C ALA A 105 -0.29 4.70 12.53
N GLU A 106 -0.57 4.96 13.78
CA GLU A 106 -1.43 6.05 14.21
C GLU A 106 -0.64 7.01 15.10
N ILE A 107 -0.76 8.29 14.81
CA ILE A 107 -0.21 9.34 15.66
C ILE A 107 -1.26 9.71 16.69
N GLY A 108 -0.91 9.59 17.96
CA GLY A 108 -1.74 9.99 19.08
C GLY A 108 -0.91 10.32 20.32
N ASN A 109 -1.26 11.42 20.99
CA ASN A 109 -0.59 11.86 22.23
C ASN A 109 0.95 12.02 22.10
N GLY A 110 1.45 12.40 20.93
CA GLY A 110 2.89 12.52 20.67
C GLY A 110 3.63 11.20 20.49
N GLU A 111 2.90 10.12 20.30
CA GLU A 111 3.44 8.80 20.01
C GLU A 111 3.02 8.30 18.64
N LEU A 112 3.89 7.52 18.02
CA LEU A 112 3.60 6.76 16.81
C LEU A 112 3.35 5.31 17.21
N ILE A 113 2.11 4.86 17.07
CA ILE A 113 1.66 3.53 17.50
C ILE A 113 1.48 2.66 16.26
N PRO A 114 2.26 1.58 16.07
CA PRO A 114 2.12 0.72 14.91
C PRO A 114 0.80 -0.06 14.98
N LYS A 115 0.02 -0.02 13.88
CA LYS A 115 -1.22 -0.78 13.72
C LYS A 115 -1.00 -2.04 12.87
N ARG A 116 -0.18 -1.92 11.83
CA ARG A 116 0.19 -3.04 10.96
C ARG A 116 1.62 -2.89 10.47
N VAL A 117 2.46 -3.85 10.77
CA VAL A 117 3.84 -3.92 10.28
C VAL A 117 3.87 -4.74 9.00
N PHE A 118 4.55 -4.23 7.97
CA PHE A 118 4.74 -4.93 6.70
C PHE A 118 6.06 -5.69 6.71
N ASN A 119 6.03 -6.92 6.22
CA ASN A 119 7.21 -7.75 6.07
C ASN A 119 7.54 -7.87 4.56
N LEU A 120 8.13 -6.81 4.01
CA LEU A 120 8.44 -6.69 2.58
C LEU A 120 9.87 -7.16 2.26
N THR A 121 10.42 -8.09 3.05
CA THR A 121 11.73 -8.70 2.78
C THR A 121 11.67 -9.50 1.47
N GLY A 122 12.44 -9.04 0.47
CA GLY A 122 12.55 -9.71 -0.84
C GLY A 122 11.79 -9.04 -2.00
N LEU A 123 10.89 -8.12 -1.74
CA LEU A 123 10.28 -7.29 -2.78
C LEU A 123 11.19 -6.07 -2.99
N THR A 124 12.05 -6.11 -4.00
CA THR A 124 12.78 -4.93 -4.47
C THR A 124 11.76 -3.93 -5.01
N ALA A 125 11.80 -2.70 -4.50
CA ALA A 125 10.99 -1.62 -5.04
C ALA A 125 11.27 -1.52 -6.54
N HIS A 126 10.24 -1.71 -7.36
CA HIS A 126 10.33 -1.38 -8.78
C HIS A 126 10.50 0.14 -8.88
N PRO A 127 11.53 0.67 -9.59
CA PRO A 127 11.66 2.11 -9.79
C PRO A 127 10.43 2.57 -10.57
N GLY A 128 9.71 3.51 -9.99
CA GLY A 128 8.42 4.00 -10.46
C GLY A 128 8.35 4.15 -11.98
N ARG A 129 7.25 3.69 -12.52
CA ARG A 129 6.85 3.93 -13.91
C ARG A 129 6.89 5.44 -14.13
N LYS A 130 7.83 5.92 -14.94
CA LYS A 130 7.91 7.34 -15.31
C LYS A 130 6.57 7.71 -15.96
N GLU A 131 5.93 8.73 -15.42
CA GLU A 131 4.84 9.41 -16.08
C GLU A 131 5.29 9.79 -17.48
N GLY A 132 4.66 9.19 -18.49
CA GLY A 132 4.77 9.61 -19.87
C GLY A 132 3.83 10.80 -20.06
N VAL A 133 4.40 11.87 -20.49
CA VAL A 133 3.75 13.10 -20.99
C VAL A 133 2.68 12.76 -22.03
#